data_b3cb3f3ac3090a84dcd373b94b2d5516
#
_entry.id   b3cb3f3ac3090a84dcd373b94b2d5516
#
_cell.length_a   1.000
_cell.length_b   1.000
_cell.length_c   1.000
_cell.angle_alpha   90.00
_cell.angle_beta   90.00
_cell.angle_gamma   90.00
#
_symmetry.space_group_name_H-M   'P 1'
#
loop_
_entity.id
_entity.type
_entity.pdbx_description
1 polymer ?
#
loop_
_entity_poly.entity_id
_entity_poly.type
_entity_poly.pdbx_seq_one_letter_code
_entity_poly.pdbx_strand_id
1 'polypeptide(L)'
;ERFWMAIGRSIFISTVSVALAVLVMTPVVFAIAAFSPRLESVMKIITLLPYAIPGVISAAALLRAYGGTDLPMVLVLAGAYFVLVMPLVYSGINNAMHAIDIVPITEAARVLGASTWTTFLRIIVPGIAPGILVSTLLSFSTLFGEFVVANLLIGGSFETVQIYLYLIMKQTGHLSSAVVVIYVFIMTIICAAV
;
A
#
# COMPACT_ATOMS: atom_id res chain seq x y z
N GLU A 1 -13.20 21.12 -11.84
CA GLU A 1 -12.16 21.37 -10.83
C GLU A 1 -12.23 20.34 -9.69
N ARG A 2 -13.38 20.13 -9.04
CA ARG A 2 -13.57 19.20 -7.92
C ARG A 2 -13.15 17.76 -8.22
N PHE A 3 -13.46 17.25 -9.42
CA PHE A 3 -13.05 15.91 -9.88
C PHE A 3 -11.53 15.75 -9.94
N TRP A 4 -10.83 16.73 -10.53
CA TRP A 4 -9.37 16.68 -10.63
C TRP A 4 -8.67 16.79 -9.27
N MET A 5 -9.25 17.55 -8.35
CA MET A 5 -8.79 17.60 -6.96
C MET A 5 -8.98 16.26 -6.25
N ALA A 6 -10.12 15.59 -6.46
CA ALA A 6 -10.38 14.26 -5.89
C ALA A 6 -9.39 13.21 -6.43
N ILE A 7 -9.07 13.23 -7.73
CA ILE A 7 -8.03 12.38 -8.32
C ILE A 7 -6.66 12.69 -7.69
N GLY A 8 -6.28 13.95 -7.62
CA GLY A 8 -5.00 14.36 -7.03
C GLY A 8 -4.84 13.91 -5.57
N ARG A 9 -5.91 14.03 -4.78
CA ARG A 9 -5.93 13.57 -3.38
C ARG A 9 -5.81 12.04 -3.28
N SER A 10 -6.51 11.29 -4.15
CA SER A 10 -6.40 9.84 -4.19
C SER A 10 -5.00 9.39 -4.58
N ILE A 11 -4.40 9.98 -5.62
CA ILE A 11 -3.02 9.70 -6.02
C ILE A 11 -2.07 10.00 -4.87
N PHE A 12 -2.20 11.17 -4.25
CA PHE A 12 -1.32 11.59 -3.16
C PHE A 12 -1.36 10.62 -1.97
N ILE A 13 -2.55 10.35 -1.42
CA ILE A 13 -2.67 9.49 -0.23
C ILE A 13 -2.25 8.05 -0.53
N SER A 14 -2.62 7.50 -1.69
CA SER A 14 -2.22 6.15 -2.09
C SER A 14 -0.71 6.05 -2.29
N THR A 15 -0.09 7.02 -2.99
CA THR A 15 1.36 7.03 -3.22
C THR A 15 2.14 7.13 -1.91
N VAL A 16 1.74 8.06 -1.02
CA VAL A 16 2.42 8.23 0.27
C VAL A 16 2.32 6.97 1.12
N SER A 17 1.13 6.36 1.21
CA SER A 17 0.93 5.16 2.02
C SER A 17 1.68 3.95 1.46
N VAL A 18 1.68 3.75 0.14
CA VAL A 18 2.42 2.66 -0.50
C VAL A 18 3.93 2.88 -0.40
N ALA A 19 4.41 4.11 -0.64
CA ALA A 19 5.84 4.42 -0.50
C ALA A 19 6.32 4.15 0.93
N LEU A 20 5.54 4.54 1.93
CA LEU A 20 5.85 4.25 3.33
C LEU A 20 5.88 2.72 3.59
N ALA A 21 4.90 1.98 3.06
CA ALA A 21 4.87 0.53 3.21
C ALA A 21 6.08 -0.15 2.56
N VAL A 22 6.46 0.24 1.35
CA VAL A 22 7.64 -0.29 0.66
C VAL A 22 8.93 0.06 1.40
N LEU A 23 9.08 1.31 1.83
CA LEU A 23 10.27 1.77 2.57
C LEU A 23 10.47 1.03 3.90
N VAL A 24 9.39 0.76 4.61
CA VAL A 24 9.45 0.03 5.90
C VAL A 24 9.58 -1.47 5.68
N MET A 25 8.80 -2.05 4.77
CA MET A 25 8.75 -3.50 4.60
C MET A 25 9.99 -4.06 3.90
N THR A 26 10.60 -3.33 2.97
CA THR A 26 11.77 -3.85 2.25
C THR A 26 12.95 -4.21 3.18
N PRO A 27 13.41 -3.34 4.08
CA PRO A 27 14.46 -3.70 5.03
C PRO A 27 14.01 -4.74 6.07
N VAL A 28 12.73 -4.72 6.49
CA VAL A 28 12.19 -5.71 7.43
C VAL A 28 12.20 -7.10 6.82
N VAL A 29 11.69 -7.25 5.60
CA VAL A 29 11.68 -8.55 4.90
C VAL A 29 13.10 -9.04 4.64
N PHE A 30 14.01 -8.16 4.23
CA PHE A 30 15.44 -8.50 4.09
C PHE A 30 16.05 -9.00 5.40
N ALA A 31 15.82 -8.29 6.51
CA ALA A 31 16.35 -8.69 7.80
C ALA A 31 15.81 -10.06 8.25
N ILE A 32 14.54 -10.34 8.03
CA ILE A 32 13.92 -11.63 8.34
C ILE A 32 14.52 -12.73 7.46
N ALA A 33 14.53 -12.54 6.16
CA ALA A 33 15.00 -13.57 5.22
C ALA A 33 16.50 -13.87 5.35
N ALA A 34 17.34 -12.83 5.62
CA ALA A 34 18.79 -13.00 5.72
C ALA A 34 19.26 -13.48 7.11
N PHE A 35 18.57 -13.09 8.19
CA PHE A 35 19.07 -13.30 9.55
C PHE A 35 18.14 -14.11 10.47
N SER A 36 16.86 -14.19 10.17
CA SER A 36 15.87 -14.81 11.07
C SER A 36 14.72 -15.49 10.30
N PRO A 37 15.00 -16.51 9.46
CA PRO A 37 13.97 -17.13 8.61
C PRO A 37 12.78 -17.70 9.40
N ARG A 38 12.98 -18.03 10.68
CA ARG A 38 11.91 -18.53 11.56
C ARG A 38 10.80 -17.50 11.78
N LEU A 39 11.10 -16.21 11.67
CA LEU A 39 10.12 -15.13 11.81
C LEU A 39 9.25 -14.94 10.57
N GLU A 40 9.57 -15.56 9.44
CA GLU A 40 8.81 -15.44 8.20
C GLU A 40 7.34 -15.86 8.38
N SER A 41 7.12 -17.01 9.02
CA SER A 41 5.75 -17.49 9.31
C SER A 41 4.98 -16.56 10.23
N VAL A 42 5.66 -15.98 11.21
CA VAL A 42 5.05 -15.01 12.14
C VAL A 42 4.67 -13.73 11.38
N MET A 43 5.56 -13.23 10.53
CA MET A 43 5.29 -12.03 9.71
C MET A 43 4.15 -12.25 8.72
N LYS A 44 4.07 -13.43 8.09
CA LYS A 44 2.91 -13.78 7.24
C LYS A 44 1.59 -13.68 8.00
N ILE A 45 1.55 -14.19 9.23
CA ILE A 45 0.35 -14.11 10.08
C ILE A 45 0.04 -12.66 10.45
N ILE A 46 1.03 -11.90 10.93
CA ILE A 46 0.85 -10.50 11.36
C ILE A 46 0.35 -9.63 10.22
N THR A 47 0.93 -9.77 9.03
CA THR A 47 0.53 -8.97 7.87
C THR A 47 -0.88 -9.32 7.38
N LEU A 48 -1.35 -10.55 7.57
CA LEU A 48 -2.70 -10.98 7.17
C LEU A 48 -3.79 -10.64 8.20
N LEU A 49 -3.43 -10.39 9.47
CA LEU A 49 -4.41 -10.08 10.52
C LEU A 49 -5.40 -8.95 10.15
N PRO A 50 -4.97 -7.85 9.52
CA PRO A 50 -5.90 -6.77 9.14
C PRO A 50 -7.01 -7.22 8.18
N TYR A 51 -6.75 -8.22 7.35
CA TYR A 51 -7.77 -8.77 6.42
C TYR A 51 -8.83 -9.63 7.12
N ALA A 52 -8.55 -10.11 8.33
CA ALA A 52 -9.54 -10.85 9.12
C ALA A 52 -10.63 -9.92 9.69
N ILE A 53 -10.37 -8.61 9.74
CA ILE A 53 -11.31 -7.62 10.29
C ILE A 53 -11.96 -6.89 9.12
N PRO A 54 -13.30 -6.91 8.99
CA PRO A 54 -13.99 -6.15 7.94
C PRO A 54 -13.63 -4.67 7.99
N GLY A 55 -13.35 -4.08 6.82
CA GLY A 55 -12.90 -2.69 6.71
C GLY A 55 -13.81 -1.67 7.40
N VAL A 56 -15.12 -1.90 7.37
CA VAL A 56 -16.11 -1.06 8.08
C VAL A 56 -15.87 -1.06 9.59
N ILE A 57 -15.58 -2.22 10.18
CA ILE A 57 -15.32 -2.35 11.62
C ILE A 57 -14.00 -1.66 11.99
N SER A 58 -12.95 -1.89 11.18
CA SER A 58 -11.66 -1.23 11.36
C SER A 58 -11.77 0.29 11.28
N ALA A 59 -12.50 0.81 10.28
CA ALA A 59 -12.71 2.24 10.12
C ALA A 59 -13.51 2.84 11.28
N ALA A 60 -14.58 2.16 11.74
CA ALA A 60 -15.37 2.61 12.88
C ALA A 60 -14.56 2.62 14.18
N ALA A 61 -13.71 1.61 14.39
CA ALA A 61 -12.82 1.55 15.54
C ALA A 61 -11.78 2.69 15.53
N LEU A 62 -11.16 2.94 14.37
CA LEU A 62 -10.22 4.06 14.19
C LEU A 62 -10.88 5.42 14.40
N LEU A 63 -12.08 5.61 13.84
CA LEU A 63 -12.84 6.85 14.05
C LEU A 63 -13.17 7.07 15.52
N ARG A 64 -13.55 6.01 16.24
CA ARG A 64 -13.82 6.09 17.68
C ARG A 64 -12.57 6.37 18.51
N ALA A 65 -11.43 5.80 18.13
CA ALA A 65 -10.18 5.95 18.83
C ALA A 65 -9.53 7.34 18.63
N TYR A 66 -9.61 7.86 17.41
CA TYR A 66 -8.88 9.07 17.01
C TYR A 66 -9.78 10.28 16.69
N GLY A 67 -11.09 10.09 16.50
CA GLY A 67 -12.02 11.17 16.12
C GLY A 67 -12.20 12.29 17.14
N GLY A 68 -11.76 12.10 18.39
CA GLY A 68 -11.74 13.13 19.44
C GLY A 68 -10.33 13.67 19.74
N THR A 69 -9.34 13.32 18.96
CA THR A 69 -7.94 13.76 19.12
C THR A 69 -7.59 14.89 18.16
N ASP A 70 -6.51 15.63 18.42
CA ASP A 70 -5.99 16.68 17.54
C ASP A 70 -5.27 16.12 16.30
N LEU A 71 -5.22 14.80 16.13
CA LEU A 71 -4.59 14.16 14.98
C LEU A 71 -5.43 14.37 13.70
N PRO A 72 -4.84 14.91 12.63
CA PRO A 72 -5.53 14.99 11.35
C PRO A 72 -5.99 13.61 10.87
N MET A 73 -7.29 13.43 10.62
CA MET A 73 -7.85 12.15 10.20
C MET A 73 -7.26 11.61 8.89
N VAL A 74 -6.66 12.48 8.06
CA VAL A 74 -5.90 12.08 6.86
C VAL A 74 -4.66 11.27 7.23
N LEU A 75 -3.99 11.59 8.34
CA LEU A 75 -2.85 10.79 8.82
C LEU A 75 -3.30 9.43 9.36
N VAL A 76 -4.44 9.38 10.04
CA VAL A 76 -5.05 8.11 10.47
C VAL A 76 -5.41 7.25 9.27
N LEU A 77 -5.94 7.86 8.20
CA LEU A 77 -6.21 7.18 6.94
C LEU A 77 -4.92 6.66 6.29
N ALA A 78 -3.85 7.46 6.25
CA ALA A 78 -2.56 7.01 5.71
C ALA A 78 -2.00 5.80 6.49
N GLY A 79 -2.13 5.81 7.82
CA GLY A 79 -1.78 4.66 8.66
C GLY A 79 -2.65 3.43 8.40
N ALA A 80 -3.96 3.62 8.25
CA ALA A 80 -4.89 2.53 7.89
C ALA A 80 -4.55 1.94 6.51
N TYR A 81 -4.23 2.78 5.54
CA TYR A 81 -3.82 2.39 4.20
C TYR A 81 -2.48 1.65 4.20
N PHE A 82 -1.52 2.11 4.98
CA PHE A 82 -0.26 1.38 5.20
C PHE A 82 -0.53 -0.05 5.68
N VAL A 83 -1.35 -0.21 6.71
CA VAL A 83 -1.70 -1.52 7.27
C VAL A 83 -2.45 -2.38 6.24
N LEU A 84 -3.35 -1.78 5.47
CA LEU A 84 -4.14 -2.47 4.44
C LEU A 84 -3.28 -3.06 3.33
N VAL A 85 -2.20 -2.40 2.91
CA VAL A 85 -1.33 -2.90 1.83
C VAL A 85 -0.14 -3.74 2.31
N MET A 86 0.09 -3.82 3.63
CA MET A 86 1.18 -4.63 4.20
C MET A 86 1.27 -6.05 3.62
N PRO A 87 0.18 -6.82 3.48
CA PRO A 87 0.26 -8.19 2.97
C PRO A 87 0.73 -8.24 1.51
N LEU A 88 0.27 -7.31 0.68
CA LEU A 88 0.66 -7.24 -0.74
C LEU A 88 2.14 -6.89 -0.88
N VAL A 89 2.57 -5.86 -0.17
CA VAL A 89 3.97 -5.41 -0.18
C VAL A 89 4.88 -6.48 0.42
N TYR A 90 4.51 -7.04 1.58
CA TYR A 90 5.28 -8.11 2.22
C TYR A 90 5.44 -9.31 1.29
N SER A 91 4.34 -9.85 0.76
CA SER A 91 4.36 -11.04 -0.09
C SER A 91 5.13 -10.80 -1.38
N GLY A 92 4.95 -9.65 -2.03
CA GLY A 92 5.66 -9.32 -3.27
C GLY A 92 7.17 -9.22 -3.06
N ILE A 93 7.62 -8.53 -2.01
CA ILE A 93 9.04 -8.39 -1.67
C ILE A 93 9.61 -9.74 -1.22
N ASN A 94 8.90 -10.47 -0.37
CA ASN A 94 9.35 -11.77 0.12
C ASN A 94 9.54 -12.77 -1.02
N ASN A 95 8.58 -12.86 -1.93
CA ASN A 95 8.69 -13.73 -3.10
C ASN A 95 9.86 -13.33 -4.01
N ALA A 96 10.09 -12.03 -4.21
CA ALA A 96 11.22 -11.55 -5.00
C ALA A 96 12.56 -11.88 -4.34
N MET A 97 12.67 -11.80 -3.01
CA MET A 97 13.87 -12.20 -2.28
C MET A 97 14.16 -13.70 -2.37
N HIS A 98 13.12 -14.53 -2.31
CA HIS A 98 13.27 -15.97 -2.52
C HIS A 98 13.68 -16.31 -3.96
N ALA A 99 13.16 -15.58 -4.94
CA ALA A 99 13.49 -15.83 -6.35
C ALA A 99 14.97 -15.63 -6.71
N ILE A 100 15.68 -14.73 -6.00
CA ILE A 100 17.11 -14.49 -6.20
C ILE A 100 18.00 -15.23 -5.20
N ASP A 101 17.40 -15.99 -4.26
CA ASP A 101 18.12 -16.72 -3.19
C ASP A 101 19.13 -15.82 -2.44
N ILE A 102 18.62 -14.88 -1.65
CA ILE A 102 19.40 -13.81 -1.02
C ILE A 102 20.46 -14.32 -0.02
N VAL A 103 20.30 -15.53 0.54
CA VAL A 103 21.21 -16.04 1.59
C VAL A 103 22.62 -16.24 1.04
N PRO A 104 22.85 -17.03 -0.04
CA PRO A 104 24.18 -17.16 -0.64
C PRO A 104 24.77 -15.84 -1.12
N ILE A 105 23.93 -14.95 -1.68
CA ILE A 105 24.38 -13.62 -2.13
C ILE A 105 24.91 -12.80 -0.94
N THR A 106 24.19 -12.81 0.18
CA THR A 106 24.57 -12.07 1.38
C THR A 106 25.87 -12.64 2.00
N GLU A 107 26.02 -13.97 2.00
CA GLU A 107 27.23 -14.65 2.49
C GLU A 107 28.43 -14.34 1.60
N ALA A 108 28.29 -14.45 0.29
CA ALA A 108 29.35 -14.12 -0.67
C ALA A 108 29.81 -12.65 -0.55
N ALA A 109 28.86 -11.73 -0.45
CA ALA A 109 29.16 -10.30 -0.25
C ALA A 109 29.94 -10.06 1.06
N ARG A 110 29.58 -10.78 2.13
CA ARG A 110 30.29 -10.69 3.42
C ARG A 110 31.70 -11.21 3.33
N VAL A 111 31.93 -12.32 2.63
CA VAL A 111 33.29 -12.87 2.39
C VAL A 111 34.15 -11.86 1.63
N LEU A 112 33.56 -11.10 0.71
CA LEU A 112 34.25 -10.03 -0.04
C LEU A 112 34.40 -8.72 0.76
N GLY A 113 34.02 -8.71 2.06
CA GLY A 113 34.16 -7.55 2.94
C GLY A 113 33.11 -6.50 2.82
N ALA A 114 32.01 -6.76 2.09
CA ALA A 114 30.88 -5.82 1.99
C ALA A 114 30.10 -5.75 3.31
N SER A 115 29.71 -4.53 3.72
CA SER A 115 28.79 -4.36 4.86
C SER A 115 27.39 -4.83 4.50
N THR A 116 26.61 -5.24 5.50
CA THR A 116 25.21 -5.64 5.33
C THR A 116 24.38 -4.56 4.61
N TRP A 117 24.61 -3.29 4.96
CA TRP A 117 23.91 -2.17 4.36
C TRP A 117 24.28 -1.94 2.89
N THR A 118 25.58 -2.12 2.57
CA THR A 118 26.07 -2.06 1.19
C THR A 118 25.48 -3.19 0.35
N THR A 119 25.46 -4.41 0.89
CA THR A 119 24.85 -5.58 0.24
C THR A 119 23.35 -5.33 0.00
N PHE A 120 22.64 -4.87 1.01
CA PHE A 120 21.21 -4.57 0.89
C PHE A 120 20.92 -3.54 -0.21
N LEU A 121 21.55 -2.35 -0.14
CA LEU A 121 21.23 -1.26 -1.06
C LEU A 121 21.76 -1.45 -2.48
N ARG A 122 22.94 -2.05 -2.64
CA ARG A 122 23.63 -2.14 -3.95
C ARG A 122 23.42 -3.44 -4.68
N ILE A 123 23.03 -4.51 -3.98
CA ILE A 123 22.88 -5.83 -4.60
C ILE A 123 21.44 -6.30 -4.47
N ILE A 124 20.90 -6.37 -3.25
CA ILE A 124 19.57 -6.96 -3.01
C ILE A 124 18.47 -6.07 -3.56
N VAL A 125 18.40 -4.80 -3.17
CA VAL A 125 17.33 -3.89 -3.62
C VAL A 125 17.25 -3.79 -5.15
N PRO A 126 18.35 -3.60 -5.90
CA PRO A 126 18.29 -3.65 -7.36
C PRO A 126 17.87 -5.02 -7.92
N GLY A 127 18.32 -6.11 -7.29
CA GLY A 127 17.97 -7.47 -7.70
C GLY A 127 16.49 -7.81 -7.56
N ILE A 128 15.82 -7.26 -6.54
CA ILE A 128 14.38 -7.45 -6.29
C ILE A 128 13.51 -6.32 -6.84
N ALA A 129 14.09 -5.34 -7.54
CA ALA A 129 13.37 -4.16 -8.04
C ALA A 129 12.11 -4.49 -8.86
N PRO A 130 12.10 -5.52 -9.74
CA PRO A 130 10.87 -5.92 -10.43
C PRO A 130 9.75 -6.34 -9.48
N GLY A 131 10.08 -7.10 -8.43
CA GLY A 131 9.10 -7.52 -7.43
C GLY A 131 8.58 -6.36 -6.55
N ILE A 132 9.46 -5.41 -6.21
CA ILE A 132 9.07 -4.17 -5.53
C ILE A 132 8.11 -3.39 -6.45
N LEU A 133 8.41 -3.25 -7.73
CA LEU A 133 7.58 -2.52 -8.66
C LEU A 133 6.18 -3.13 -8.76
N VAL A 134 6.09 -4.45 -9.00
CA VAL A 134 4.80 -5.15 -9.09
C VAL A 134 3.98 -4.99 -7.81
N SER A 135 4.59 -5.23 -6.64
CA SER A 135 3.87 -5.08 -5.37
C SER A 135 3.44 -3.64 -5.09
N THR A 136 4.24 -2.65 -5.50
CA THR A 136 3.91 -1.23 -5.41
C THR A 136 2.69 -0.87 -6.27
N LEU A 137 2.67 -1.31 -7.52
CA LEU A 137 1.56 -1.03 -8.45
C LEU A 137 0.27 -1.72 -8.02
N LEU A 138 0.34 -2.98 -7.57
CA LEU A 138 -0.82 -3.70 -7.02
C LEU A 138 -1.38 -3.01 -5.77
N SER A 139 -0.50 -2.60 -4.86
CA SER A 139 -0.88 -1.89 -3.64
C SER A 139 -1.49 -0.52 -3.96
N PHE A 140 -0.91 0.21 -4.90
CA PHE A 140 -1.45 1.50 -5.35
C PHE A 140 -2.84 1.32 -5.96
N SER A 141 -3.03 0.33 -6.85
CA SER A 141 -4.33 0.04 -7.45
C SER A 141 -5.39 -0.28 -6.39
N THR A 142 -5.01 -1.06 -5.37
CA THR A 142 -5.89 -1.41 -4.26
C THR A 142 -6.32 -0.17 -3.47
N LEU A 143 -5.38 0.70 -3.09
CA LEU A 143 -5.68 1.92 -2.33
C LEU A 143 -6.42 2.97 -3.15
N PHE A 144 -6.10 3.10 -4.44
CA PHE A 144 -6.79 4.03 -5.32
C PHE A 144 -8.26 3.67 -5.49
N GLY A 145 -8.59 2.37 -5.44
CA GLY A 145 -9.96 1.85 -5.47
C GLY A 145 -10.65 1.79 -4.10
N GLU A 146 -9.95 2.13 -3.00
CA GLU A 146 -10.51 1.99 -1.66
C GLU A 146 -11.53 3.10 -1.37
N PHE A 147 -12.71 2.70 -0.93
CA PHE A 147 -13.83 3.61 -0.60
C PHE A 147 -14.24 3.56 0.86
N VAL A 148 -14.30 2.37 1.44
CA VAL A 148 -15.01 2.13 2.70
C VAL A 148 -14.32 2.84 3.86
N VAL A 149 -13.02 2.61 3.99
CA VAL A 149 -12.22 3.17 5.08
C VAL A 149 -12.10 4.69 4.91
N ALA A 150 -11.83 5.15 3.68
CA ALA A 150 -11.75 6.58 3.38
C ALA A 150 -13.06 7.31 3.70
N ASN A 151 -14.20 6.78 3.22
CA ASN A 151 -15.50 7.42 3.42
C ASN A 151 -15.91 7.50 4.89
N LEU A 152 -15.60 6.48 5.68
CA LEU A 152 -15.93 6.45 7.11
C LEU A 152 -15.00 7.33 7.95
N LEU A 153 -13.70 7.39 7.64
CA LEU A 153 -12.74 8.17 8.42
C LEU A 153 -12.77 9.66 8.09
N ILE A 154 -12.80 10.01 6.81
CA ILE A 154 -12.62 11.40 6.37
C ILE A 154 -13.83 11.97 5.63
N GLY A 155 -14.67 11.13 5.03
CA GLY A 155 -15.87 11.56 4.31
C GLY A 155 -15.60 12.70 3.33
N GLY A 156 -16.42 13.75 3.42
CA GLY A 156 -16.31 14.91 2.53
C GLY A 156 -15.19 15.90 2.87
N SER A 157 -14.47 15.74 4.00
CA SER A 157 -13.41 16.68 4.39
C SER A 157 -12.16 16.55 3.53
N PHE A 158 -11.82 15.33 3.08
CA PHE A 158 -10.75 15.04 2.14
C PHE A 158 -11.26 14.07 1.07
N GLU A 159 -11.99 14.60 0.13
CA GLU A 159 -12.71 13.82 -0.87
C GLU A 159 -11.77 13.10 -1.82
N THR A 160 -11.76 11.76 -1.75
CA THR A 160 -11.07 10.90 -2.72
C THR A 160 -11.94 10.70 -3.97
N VAL A 161 -11.36 10.14 -5.03
CA VAL A 161 -12.12 9.89 -6.28
C VAL A 161 -13.30 8.94 -6.05
N GLN A 162 -13.17 7.96 -5.18
CA GLN A 162 -14.25 7.02 -4.85
C GLN A 162 -15.38 7.69 -4.06
N ILE A 163 -15.04 8.56 -3.11
CA ILE A 163 -16.02 9.37 -2.37
C ILE A 163 -16.75 10.33 -3.33
N TYR A 164 -16.00 10.97 -4.22
CA TYR A 164 -16.57 11.85 -5.25
C TYR A 164 -17.55 11.11 -6.16
N LEU A 165 -17.17 9.93 -6.67
CA LEU A 165 -18.05 9.06 -7.45
C LEU A 165 -19.34 8.71 -6.72
N TYR A 166 -19.22 8.28 -5.46
CA TYR A 166 -20.34 7.94 -4.62
C TYR A 166 -21.33 9.11 -4.43
N LEU A 167 -20.80 10.32 -4.22
CA LEU A 167 -21.63 11.52 -4.05
C LEU A 167 -22.38 11.90 -5.35
N ILE A 168 -21.69 11.80 -6.49
CA ILE A 168 -22.32 12.09 -7.80
C ILE A 168 -23.37 11.04 -8.17
N MET A 169 -23.14 9.77 -7.89
CA MET A 169 -24.13 8.71 -8.14
C MET A 169 -25.48 8.98 -7.46
N LYS A 170 -25.48 9.68 -6.33
CA LYS A 170 -26.70 10.08 -5.62
C LYS A 170 -27.41 11.28 -6.25
N GLN A 171 -26.74 12.05 -7.09
CA GLN A 171 -27.30 13.32 -7.61
C GLN A 171 -27.82 13.19 -9.04
N THR A 172 -27.08 12.57 -9.96
CA THR A 172 -27.45 12.48 -11.39
C THR A 172 -26.85 11.24 -12.07
N GLY A 173 -27.72 10.40 -12.67
CA GLY A 173 -27.28 9.15 -13.31
C GLY A 173 -26.39 9.33 -14.53
N HIS A 174 -26.60 10.37 -15.36
CA HIS A 174 -25.80 10.59 -16.59
C HIS A 174 -24.37 11.07 -16.31
N LEU A 175 -24.16 11.97 -15.36
CA LEU A 175 -22.81 12.41 -14.96
C LEU A 175 -22.01 11.29 -14.29
N SER A 176 -22.69 10.46 -13.51
CA SER A 176 -22.07 9.29 -12.86
C SER A 176 -21.48 8.34 -13.89
N SER A 177 -22.21 8.02 -14.95
CA SER A 177 -21.74 7.09 -15.97
C SER A 177 -20.46 7.58 -16.67
N ALA A 178 -20.38 8.86 -17.02
CA ALA A 178 -19.19 9.45 -17.66
C ALA A 178 -17.98 9.40 -16.74
N VAL A 179 -18.15 9.73 -15.45
CA VAL A 179 -17.06 9.72 -14.47
C VAL A 179 -16.59 8.29 -14.16
N VAL A 180 -17.51 7.32 -14.09
CA VAL A 180 -17.16 5.90 -13.95
C VAL A 180 -16.35 5.40 -15.14
N VAL A 181 -16.71 5.75 -16.37
CA VAL A 181 -15.95 5.37 -17.57
C VAL A 181 -14.51 5.92 -17.51
N ILE A 182 -14.35 7.19 -17.15
CA ILE A 182 -13.01 7.80 -17.00
C ILE A 182 -12.22 7.08 -15.90
N TYR A 183 -12.85 6.81 -14.77
CA TYR A 183 -12.22 6.09 -13.67
C TYR A 183 -11.78 4.68 -14.10
N VAL A 184 -12.65 3.90 -14.73
CA VAL A 184 -12.33 2.56 -15.24
C VAL A 184 -11.17 2.62 -16.24
N PHE A 185 -11.15 3.62 -17.12
CA PHE A 185 -10.08 3.81 -18.08
C PHE A 185 -8.74 4.09 -17.39
N ILE A 186 -8.71 4.97 -16.38
CA ILE A 186 -7.52 5.24 -15.56
C ILE A 186 -7.03 3.96 -14.86
N MET A 187 -7.95 3.21 -14.24
CA MET A 187 -7.60 1.96 -13.56
C MET A 187 -7.08 0.90 -14.53
N THR A 188 -7.66 0.82 -15.72
CA THR A 188 -7.19 -0.11 -16.77
C THR A 188 -5.76 0.21 -17.20
N ILE A 189 -5.43 1.50 -17.36
CA ILE A 189 -4.06 1.93 -17.70
C ILE A 189 -3.08 1.54 -16.57
N ILE A 190 -3.45 1.81 -15.31
CA ILE A 190 -2.62 1.46 -14.16
C ILE A 190 -2.40 -0.05 -14.10
N CYS A 191 -3.46 -0.86 -14.26
CA CYS A 191 -3.34 -2.31 -14.24
C CYS A 191 -2.58 -2.87 -15.44
N ALA A 192 -2.67 -2.25 -16.61
CA ALA A 192 -1.93 -2.67 -17.81
C ALA A 192 -0.42 -2.35 -17.73
N ALA A 193 -0.02 -1.45 -16.83
CA ALA A 193 1.37 -1.12 -16.55
C ALA A 193 2.06 -2.11 -15.57
N VAL A 194 1.30 -3.04 -14.99
CA VAL A 194 1.75 -4.12 -14.08
C VAL A 194 2.04 -5.39 -14.86
#